data_103660781a0c93a342a117d3d4e12499
#
_entry.id   103660781a0c93a342a117d3d4e12499
#
_cell.length_a   1.000
_cell.length_b   1.000
_cell.length_c   1.000
_cell.angle_alpha   90.00
_cell.angle_beta   90.00
_cell.angle_gamma   90.00
#
_symmetry.space_group_name_H-M   'P 1'
#
loop_
_entity.id
_entity.type
_entity.pdbx_description
1 polymer ?
#
loop_
_entity_poly.entity_id
_entity_poly.type
_entity_poly.pdbx_seq_one_letter_code
_entity_poly.pdbx_strand_id
1 'polypeptide(L)'
;TMNQSEKVLLNSRLINQVKEANNFDFIRFFLAYSVMFNHFSTLTETDPFWFVSGGFRVKGFFIISGFLVMFSFLRTPNTRIFFRKRIQRIMPAYSLTILLCALIGLFLTSLSCREYLTSSSLYTYLICNLLTFNFLSSDLPGVFDTNPLQAMNGSLWTIKVEFMLYITIPIIYWLLKRYNKLVCLLLIYILSFIYSTTCNYLDDMKYNPIY
;
A
#
# COMPACT_ATOMS: atom_id res chain seq x y z
N THR A 1 -30.98 26.46 14.53
CA THR A 1 -29.50 26.28 14.51
C THR A 1 -29.14 25.23 15.55
N MET A 2 -28.73 24.04 15.09
CA MET A 2 -28.28 22.95 15.96
C MET A 2 -27.12 23.38 16.87
N ASN A 3 -27.24 23.08 18.16
CA ASN A 3 -26.21 23.31 19.15
C ASN A 3 -24.95 22.45 18.83
N GLN A 4 -23.78 22.87 19.31
CA GLN A 4 -22.51 22.19 19.05
C GLN A 4 -22.49 20.74 19.61
N SER A 5 -23.16 20.51 20.74
CA SER A 5 -23.35 19.17 21.31
C SER A 5 -24.23 18.26 20.44
N GLU A 6 -25.28 18.79 19.82
CA GLU A 6 -26.15 18.05 18.91
C GLU A 6 -25.41 17.65 17.62
N LYS A 7 -24.56 18.54 17.09
CA LYS A 7 -23.69 18.24 15.94
C LYS A 7 -22.70 17.13 16.25
N VAL A 8 -22.11 17.13 17.43
CA VAL A 8 -21.18 16.08 17.88
C VAL A 8 -21.90 14.74 18.03
N LEU A 9 -23.11 14.74 18.60
CA LEU A 9 -23.95 13.55 18.77
C LEU A 9 -24.42 12.99 17.41
N LEU A 10 -24.85 13.85 16.50
CA LEU A 10 -25.25 13.45 15.14
C LEU A 10 -24.07 12.84 14.38
N ASN A 11 -22.90 13.48 14.44
CA ASN A 11 -21.70 12.96 13.80
C ASN A 11 -21.27 11.61 14.39
N SER A 12 -21.37 11.43 15.71
CA SER A 12 -21.04 10.13 16.33
C SER A 12 -22.03 9.03 15.96
N ARG A 13 -23.32 9.34 15.84
CA ARG A 13 -24.34 8.38 15.37
C ARG A 13 -24.14 7.99 13.90
N LEU A 14 -23.94 8.97 13.02
CA LEU A 14 -23.64 8.72 11.60
C LEU A 14 -22.37 7.87 11.44
N ILE A 15 -21.34 8.17 12.21
CA ILE A 15 -20.09 7.43 12.25
C ILE A 15 -20.31 5.97 12.67
N ASN A 16 -21.15 5.72 13.66
CA ASN A 16 -21.46 4.36 14.12
C ASN A 16 -22.33 3.60 13.11
N GLN A 17 -23.34 4.24 12.53
CA GLN A 17 -24.18 3.65 11.49
C GLN A 17 -23.38 3.21 10.26
N VAL A 18 -22.43 4.06 9.80
CA VAL A 18 -21.54 3.70 8.68
C VAL A 18 -20.66 2.49 9.02
N LYS A 19 -20.29 2.29 10.29
CA LYS A 19 -19.50 1.11 10.70
C LYS A 19 -20.32 -0.18 10.69
N GLU A 20 -21.58 -0.12 11.09
CA GLU A 20 -22.43 -1.30 11.25
C GLU A 20 -23.01 -1.79 9.90
N ALA A 21 -23.18 -0.88 8.94
CA ALA A 21 -23.83 -1.16 7.65
C ALA A 21 -22.89 -1.15 6.43
N ASN A 22 -21.56 -1.15 6.63
CA ASN A 22 -20.67 -1.02 5.48
C ASN A 22 -20.07 -2.35 5.02
N ASN A 23 -20.14 -2.59 3.72
CA ASN A 23 -19.48 -3.70 3.04
C ASN A 23 -18.05 -3.36 2.59
N PHE A 24 -17.45 -2.27 3.08
CA PHE A 24 -16.12 -1.83 2.63
C PHE A 24 -15.02 -2.82 2.94
N ASP A 25 -15.09 -3.51 4.08
CA ASP A 25 -14.12 -4.55 4.42
C ASP A 25 -14.27 -5.76 3.50
N PHE A 26 -15.48 -6.12 3.11
CA PHE A 26 -15.74 -7.17 2.13
C PHE A 26 -15.24 -6.76 0.74
N ILE A 27 -15.52 -5.54 0.29
CA ILE A 27 -15.04 -5.04 -1.00
C ILE A 27 -13.50 -4.98 -1.03
N ARG A 28 -12.86 -4.54 0.06
CA ARG A 28 -11.39 -4.57 0.18
C ARG A 28 -10.82 -5.98 0.10
N PHE A 29 -11.44 -6.92 0.80
CA PHE A 29 -11.04 -8.32 0.73
C PHE A 29 -11.16 -8.86 -0.69
N PHE A 30 -12.30 -8.60 -1.36
CA PHE A 30 -12.51 -9.02 -2.74
C PHE A 30 -11.51 -8.42 -3.71
N LEU A 31 -11.22 -7.11 -3.59
CA LEU A 31 -10.21 -6.44 -4.40
C LEU A 31 -8.81 -7.00 -4.15
N ALA A 32 -8.42 -7.22 -2.89
CA ALA A 32 -7.13 -7.80 -2.54
C ALA A 32 -6.99 -9.24 -3.09
N TYR A 33 -8.04 -10.05 -2.94
CA TYR A 33 -8.09 -11.40 -3.48
C TYR A 33 -7.96 -11.40 -5.01
N SER A 34 -8.65 -10.49 -5.69
CA SER A 34 -8.57 -10.36 -7.15
C SER A 34 -7.20 -9.91 -7.65
N VAL A 35 -6.48 -9.10 -6.88
CA VAL A 35 -5.07 -8.73 -7.16
C VAL A 35 -4.17 -9.94 -7.00
N MET A 36 -4.34 -10.72 -5.92
CA MET A 36 -3.56 -11.95 -5.70
C MET A 36 -3.75 -12.95 -6.84
N PHE A 37 -5.00 -13.15 -7.28
CA PHE A 37 -5.30 -14.03 -8.39
C PHE A 37 -4.70 -13.57 -9.73
N ASN A 38 -4.65 -12.25 -9.96
CA ASN A 38 -3.98 -11.71 -11.15
C ASN A 38 -2.46 -11.98 -11.14
N HIS A 39 -1.81 -11.86 -9.99
CA HIS A 39 -0.39 -12.23 -9.86
C HIS A 39 -0.18 -13.71 -10.13
N PHE A 40 -1.06 -14.58 -9.63
CA PHE A 40 -1.02 -16.00 -9.92
C PHE A 40 -1.16 -16.27 -11.43
N SER A 41 -2.14 -15.67 -12.11
CA SER A 41 -2.33 -15.80 -13.55
C SER A 41 -1.10 -15.34 -14.36
N THR A 42 -0.48 -14.22 -13.94
CA THR A 42 0.72 -13.70 -14.59
C THR A 42 1.90 -14.66 -14.44
N LEU A 43 2.07 -15.28 -13.27
CA LEU A 43 3.15 -16.23 -13.00
C LEU A 43 2.95 -17.58 -13.69
N THR A 44 1.70 -17.97 -13.94
CA THR A 44 1.35 -19.24 -14.60
C THR A 44 1.10 -19.08 -16.11
N GLU A 45 1.29 -17.87 -16.65
CA GLU A 45 1.03 -17.54 -18.06
C GLU A 45 -0.40 -17.90 -18.51
N THR A 46 -1.36 -17.89 -17.56
CA THR A 46 -2.76 -18.17 -17.85
C THR A 46 -3.53 -16.87 -18.03
N ASP A 47 -4.47 -16.84 -18.97
CA ASP A 47 -5.33 -15.66 -19.16
C ASP A 47 -6.16 -15.39 -17.90
N PRO A 48 -6.08 -14.17 -17.35
CA PRO A 48 -6.87 -13.84 -16.17
C PRO A 48 -8.35 -13.75 -16.56
N PHE A 49 -9.15 -14.67 -16.07
CA PHE A 49 -10.62 -14.66 -16.22
C PHE A 49 -11.25 -13.57 -15.33
N TRP A 50 -11.03 -12.29 -15.67
CA TRP A 50 -11.60 -11.18 -14.90
C TRP A 50 -12.09 -10.04 -15.80
N PHE A 51 -13.29 -9.56 -15.50
CA PHE A 51 -13.93 -8.44 -16.19
C PHE A 51 -13.28 -7.06 -15.91
N VAL A 52 -12.32 -6.99 -14.99
CA VAL A 52 -11.77 -5.72 -14.49
C VAL A 52 -10.25 -5.74 -14.59
N SER A 53 -9.65 -4.71 -15.19
CA SER A 53 -8.20 -4.58 -15.36
C SER A 53 -7.46 -4.56 -14.00
N GLY A 54 -6.22 -5.08 -13.97
CA GLY A 54 -5.40 -5.13 -12.75
C GLY A 54 -5.19 -3.76 -12.11
N GLY A 55 -4.97 -2.73 -12.93
CA GLY A 55 -4.82 -1.36 -12.45
C GLY A 55 -6.05 -0.79 -11.76
N PHE A 56 -7.25 -1.12 -12.24
CA PHE A 56 -8.49 -0.67 -11.59
C PHE A 56 -8.68 -1.31 -10.21
N ARG A 57 -8.35 -2.59 -10.06
CA ARG A 57 -8.46 -3.32 -8.79
C ARG A 57 -7.58 -2.72 -7.71
N VAL A 58 -6.32 -2.43 -8.04
CA VAL A 58 -5.36 -1.80 -7.12
C VAL A 58 -5.79 -0.38 -6.76
N LYS A 59 -6.21 0.42 -7.75
CA LYS A 59 -6.73 1.78 -7.51
C LYS A 59 -7.97 1.76 -6.62
N GLY A 60 -8.94 0.87 -6.89
CA GLY A 60 -10.13 0.68 -6.07
C GLY A 60 -9.79 0.31 -4.62
N PHE A 61 -8.85 -0.61 -4.43
CA PHE A 61 -8.37 -0.97 -3.10
C PHE A 61 -7.80 0.24 -2.34
N PHE A 62 -6.97 1.06 -2.98
CA PHE A 62 -6.39 2.24 -2.32
C PHE A 62 -7.40 3.36 -2.07
N ILE A 63 -8.39 3.55 -2.95
CA ILE A 63 -9.47 4.53 -2.73
C ILE A 63 -10.25 4.17 -1.47
N ILE A 64 -10.69 2.90 -1.35
CA ILE A 64 -11.45 2.44 -0.18
C ILE A 64 -10.56 2.46 1.07
N SER A 65 -9.29 2.05 0.96
CA SER A 65 -8.34 2.10 2.06
C SER A 65 -8.13 3.52 2.57
N GLY A 66 -7.90 4.49 1.67
CA GLY A 66 -7.76 5.90 2.02
C GLY A 66 -8.99 6.47 2.71
N PHE A 67 -10.20 6.14 2.18
CA PHE A 67 -11.46 6.53 2.80
C PHE A 67 -11.59 6.00 4.25
N LEU A 68 -11.37 4.69 4.44
CA LEU A 68 -11.48 4.07 5.76
C LEU A 68 -10.42 4.57 6.75
N VAL A 69 -9.22 4.86 6.27
CA VAL A 69 -8.13 5.40 7.10
C VAL A 69 -8.44 6.83 7.51
N MET A 70 -8.93 7.69 6.59
CA MET A 70 -9.38 9.04 6.91
C MET A 70 -10.52 9.00 7.93
N PHE A 71 -11.51 8.15 7.72
CA PHE A 71 -12.63 7.98 8.62
C PHE A 71 -12.19 7.53 10.03
N SER A 72 -11.22 6.62 10.10
CA SER A 72 -10.60 6.20 11.36
C SER A 72 -9.85 7.34 12.07
N PHE A 73 -9.19 8.21 11.31
CA PHE A 73 -8.49 9.37 11.87
C PHE A 73 -9.47 10.43 12.42
N LEU A 74 -10.58 10.68 11.71
CA LEU A 74 -11.60 11.64 12.12
C LEU A 74 -12.26 11.27 13.47
N ARG A 75 -12.32 9.99 13.81
CA ARG A 75 -12.85 9.53 15.11
C ARG A 75 -11.95 9.89 16.29
N THR A 76 -10.66 9.86 16.09
CA THR A 76 -9.67 10.18 17.14
C THR A 76 -8.54 10.95 16.47
N PRO A 77 -8.69 12.27 16.28
CA PRO A 77 -7.73 13.07 15.52
C PRO A 77 -6.46 13.36 16.35
N ASN A 78 -5.81 12.29 16.79
CA ASN A 78 -4.54 12.29 17.48
C ASN A 78 -3.53 11.50 16.65
N THR A 79 -2.59 12.20 16.06
CA THR A 79 -1.58 11.66 15.16
C THR A 79 -0.76 10.53 15.79
N ARG A 80 -0.33 10.70 17.05
CA ARG A 80 0.46 9.68 17.76
C ARG A 80 -0.33 8.38 17.96
N ILE A 81 -1.56 8.46 18.43
CA ILE A 81 -2.43 7.30 18.64
C ILE A 81 -2.75 6.64 17.29
N PHE A 82 -3.01 7.44 16.26
CA PHE A 82 -3.30 6.96 14.94
C PHE A 82 -2.13 6.15 14.35
N PHE A 83 -0.91 6.70 14.33
CA PHE A 83 0.28 6.00 13.82
C PHE A 83 0.58 4.73 14.62
N ARG A 84 0.51 4.79 15.95
CA ARG A 84 0.72 3.60 16.80
C ARG A 84 -0.22 2.46 16.42
N LYS A 85 -1.53 2.75 16.26
CA LYS A 85 -2.52 1.73 15.87
C LYS A 85 -2.24 1.14 14.47
N ARG A 86 -1.76 1.96 13.53
CA ARG A 86 -1.44 1.51 12.16
C ARG A 86 -0.18 0.66 12.13
N ILE A 87 0.87 1.10 12.78
CA ILE A 87 2.12 0.34 12.90
C ILE A 87 1.86 -1.01 13.58
N GLN A 88 1.15 -1.03 14.70
CA GLN A 88 0.80 -2.27 15.41
C GLN A 88 -0.06 -3.23 14.57
N ARG A 89 -0.82 -2.71 13.62
CA ARG A 89 -1.65 -3.52 12.71
C ARG A 89 -0.84 -4.15 11.57
N ILE A 90 0.11 -3.40 10.99
CA ILE A 90 0.82 -3.83 9.76
C ILE A 90 2.14 -4.51 10.09
N MET A 91 2.96 -3.89 10.93
CA MET A 91 4.35 -4.31 11.12
C MET A 91 4.54 -5.75 11.60
N PRO A 92 3.72 -6.32 12.49
CA PRO A 92 3.94 -7.71 12.92
C PRO A 92 3.83 -8.71 11.77
N ALA A 93 2.75 -8.64 10.99
CA ALA A 93 2.54 -9.54 9.85
C ALA A 93 3.57 -9.27 8.72
N TYR A 94 3.85 -7.99 8.46
CA TYR A 94 4.82 -7.57 7.47
C TYR A 94 6.23 -8.07 7.78
N SER A 95 6.72 -7.85 9.00
CA SER A 95 8.04 -8.32 9.43
C SER A 95 8.14 -9.83 9.43
N LEU A 96 7.08 -10.52 9.89
CA LEU A 96 7.02 -11.98 9.83
C LEU A 96 7.13 -12.50 8.40
N THR A 97 6.42 -11.88 7.46
CA THR A 97 6.49 -12.26 6.03
C THR A 97 7.91 -12.13 5.49
N ILE A 98 8.61 -11.03 5.79
CA ILE A 98 9.99 -10.82 5.33
C ILE A 98 10.92 -11.89 5.89
N LEU A 99 10.82 -12.19 7.18
CA LEU A 99 11.64 -13.21 7.83
C LEU A 99 11.35 -14.61 7.29
N LEU A 100 10.07 -14.93 7.06
CA LEU A 100 9.68 -16.19 6.42
C LEU A 100 10.18 -16.29 4.98
N CYS A 101 10.12 -15.22 4.20
CA CYS A 101 10.67 -15.20 2.85
C CYS A 101 12.19 -15.44 2.85
N ALA A 102 12.93 -14.81 3.76
CA ALA A 102 14.37 -15.06 3.92
C ALA A 102 14.66 -16.50 4.34
N LEU A 103 13.85 -17.09 5.25
CA LEU A 103 13.98 -18.48 5.64
C LEU A 103 13.66 -19.45 4.50
N ILE A 104 12.57 -19.21 3.76
CA ILE A 104 12.20 -20.02 2.59
C ILE A 104 13.27 -19.89 1.50
N GLY A 105 13.83 -18.69 1.32
CA GLY A 105 14.92 -18.42 0.38
C GLY A 105 16.14 -19.31 0.65
N LEU A 106 16.43 -19.67 1.90
CA LEU A 106 17.51 -20.60 2.24
C LEU A 106 17.33 -22.00 1.62
N PHE A 107 16.10 -22.44 1.41
CA PHE A 107 15.77 -23.72 0.79
C PHE A 107 15.64 -23.63 -0.74
N LEU A 108 15.45 -22.43 -1.28
CA LEU A 108 15.26 -22.19 -2.71
C LEU A 108 16.52 -21.69 -3.42
N THR A 109 17.52 -21.22 -2.66
CA THR A 109 18.75 -20.65 -3.23
C THR A 109 19.59 -21.69 -3.95
N SER A 110 20.25 -21.29 -5.04
CA SER A 110 21.28 -22.05 -5.73
C SER A 110 22.63 -22.06 -5.01
N LEU A 111 22.79 -21.21 -3.99
CA LEU A 111 24.02 -21.09 -3.19
C LEU A 111 24.08 -22.13 -2.08
N SER A 112 25.29 -22.40 -1.56
CA SER A 112 25.41 -23.17 -0.35
C SER A 112 24.82 -22.40 0.85
N CYS A 113 24.36 -23.12 1.88
CA CYS A 113 23.79 -22.54 3.09
C CYS A 113 24.73 -21.48 3.73
N ARG A 114 26.04 -21.74 3.73
CA ARG A 114 27.03 -20.82 4.26
C ARG A 114 27.13 -19.54 3.41
N GLU A 115 27.22 -19.67 2.11
CA GLU A 115 27.28 -18.53 1.17
C GLU A 115 26.03 -17.67 1.25
N TYR A 116 24.84 -18.28 1.29
CA TYR A 116 23.58 -17.58 1.47
C TYR A 116 23.56 -16.76 2.77
N LEU A 117 23.87 -17.40 3.90
CA LEU A 117 23.84 -16.75 5.22
C LEU A 117 24.92 -15.68 5.41
N THR A 118 26.04 -15.77 4.70
CA THR A 118 27.10 -14.75 4.75
C THR A 118 27.01 -13.71 3.66
N SER A 119 26.03 -13.80 2.75
CA SER A 119 25.85 -12.87 1.66
C SER A 119 25.40 -11.48 2.15
N SER A 120 26.09 -10.43 1.68
CA SER A 120 25.68 -9.04 1.94
C SER A 120 24.30 -8.71 1.36
N SER A 121 23.92 -9.35 0.24
CA SER A 121 22.60 -9.21 -0.37
C SER A 121 21.47 -9.63 0.55
N LEU A 122 21.63 -10.72 1.32
CA LEU A 122 20.64 -11.15 2.30
C LEU A 122 20.41 -10.08 3.38
N TYR A 123 21.48 -9.49 3.90
CA TYR A 123 21.36 -8.44 4.92
C TYR A 123 20.79 -7.15 4.35
N THR A 124 21.17 -6.78 3.12
CA THR A 124 20.57 -5.65 2.42
C THR A 124 19.07 -5.86 2.22
N TYR A 125 18.67 -7.04 1.75
CA TYR A 125 17.26 -7.42 1.64
C TYR A 125 16.53 -7.27 2.99
N LEU A 126 17.05 -7.86 4.07
CA LEU A 126 16.42 -7.78 5.39
C LEU A 126 16.27 -6.33 5.88
N ILE A 127 17.35 -5.54 5.80
CA ILE A 127 17.34 -4.14 6.27
C ILE A 127 16.38 -3.31 5.43
N CYS A 128 16.49 -3.36 4.11
CA CYS A 128 15.64 -2.58 3.22
C CYS A 128 14.17 -2.95 3.39
N ASN A 129 13.85 -4.24 3.44
CA ASN A 129 12.46 -4.65 3.59
C ASN A 129 11.91 -4.36 4.97
N LEU A 130 12.62 -4.64 6.06
CA LEU A 130 12.15 -4.32 7.43
C LEU A 130 11.94 -2.82 7.65
N LEU A 131 12.69 -1.97 6.95
CA LEU A 131 12.51 -0.52 6.94
C LEU A 131 11.48 -0.03 5.91
N THR A 132 10.75 -0.93 5.25
CA THR A 132 9.75 -0.63 4.21
C THR A 132 10.31 -0.05 2.90
N PHE A 133 11.60 -0.20 2.66
CA PHE A 133 12.31 0.20 1.42
C PHE A 133 12.50 -0.98 0.45
N ASN A 134 11.48 -1.84 0.32
CA ASN A 134 11.52 -3.04 -0.51
C ASN A 134 11.85 -2.79 -2.00
N PHE A 135 11.69 -1.56 -2.47
CA PHE A 135 12.06 -1.16 -3.84
C PHE A 135 13.58 -1.06 -4.07
N LEU A 136 14.37 -1.04 -3.01
CA LEU A 136 15.84 -1.01 -3.11
C LEU A 136 16.44 -2.42 -3.20
N SER A 137 15.77 -3.43 -2.66
CA SER A 137 16.23 -4.81 -2.67
C SER A 137 15.02 -5.73 -2.49
N SER A 138 14.51 -6.28 -3.59
CA SER A 138 13.34 -7.17 -3.61
C SER A 138 13.71 -8.64 -3.74
N ASP A 139 14.95 -8.92 -4.11
CA ASP A 139 15.52 -10.22 -4.47
C ASP A 139 16.38 -10.78 -3.34
N LEU A 140 16.42 -12.09 -3.27
CA LEU A 140 17.26 -12.85 -2.36
C LEU A 140 18.41 -13.50 -3.12
N PRO A 141 19.62 -13.61 -2.52
CA PRO A 141 20.80 -14.15 -3.22
C PRO A 141 20.59 -15.59 -3.66
N GLY A 142 20.79 -15.84 -4.96
CA GLY A 142 20.67 -17.17 -5.56
C GLY A 142 19.23 -17.69 -5.68
N VAL A 143 18.21 -16.86 -5.44
CA VAL A 143 16.80 -17.25 -5.51
C VAL A 143 16.18 -16.67 -6.78
N PHE A 144 15.63 -17.54 -7.62
CA PHE A 144 14.96 -17.16 -8.88
C PHE A 144 15.88 -16.46 -9.91
N ASP A 145 17.19 -16.68 -9.87
CA ASP A 145 18.16 -16.02 -10.75
C ASP A 145 17.88 -16.26 -12.25
N THR A 146 17.25 -17.38 -12.60
CA THR A 146 16.87 -17.74 -13.96
C THR A 146 15.49 -17.24 -14.38
N ASN A 147 14.71 -16.67 -13.44
CA ASN A 147 13.36 -16.21 -13.73
C ASN A 147 13.36 -14.77 -14.25
N PRO A 148 12.43 -14.40 -15.14
CA PRO A 148 12.26 -13.02 -15.60
C PRO A 148 11.99 -12.05 -14.43
N LEU A 149 11.31 -12.52 -13.38
CA LEU A 149 11.05 -11.78 -12.15
C LEU A 149 11.77 -12.46 -10.99
N GLN A 150 12.83 -11.83 -10.50
CA GLN A 150 13.66 -12.34 -9.40
C GLN A 150 13.15 -11.93 -8.01
N ALA A 151 12.15 -11.05 -7.97
CA ALA A 151 11.63 -10.52 -6.72
C ALA A 151 10.91 -11.59 -5.88
N MET A 152 11.36 -11.81 -4.65
CA MET A 152 10.74 -12.76 -3.71
C MET A 152 9.37 -12.28 -3.22
N ASN A 153 9.19 -11.01 -3.00
CA ASN A 153 7.96 -10.38 -2.48
C ASN A 153 7.65 -9.04 -3.18
N GLY A 154 7.65 -9.05 -4.49
CA GLY A 154 7.34 -7.87 -5.29
C GLY A 154 6.02 -7.18 -4.92
N SER A 155 5.00 -7.94 -4.48
CA SER A 155 3.69 -7.41 -4.08
C SER A 155 3.73 -6.48 -2.84
N LEU A 156 4.78 -6.51 -2.03
CA LEU A 156 4.93 -5.66 -0.83
C LEU A 156 5.09 -4.16 -1.14
N TRP A 157 5.26 -3.78 -2.41
CA TRP A 157 5.26 -2.36 -2.81
C TRP A 157 3.99 -1.63 -2.37
N THR A 158 2.87 -2.34 -2.22
CA THR A 158 1.58 -1.78 -1.79
C THR A 158 1.60 -1.26 -0.35
N ILE A 159 2.42 -1.85 0.51
CA ILE A 159 2.59 -1.41 1.90
C ILE A 159 3.17 0.01 1.97
N LYS A 160 4.12 0.33 1.09
CA LYS A 160 4.66 1.68 0.97
C LYS A 160 3.56 2.71 0.65
N VAL A 161 2.63 2.37 -0.24
CA VAL A 161 1.50 3.24 -0.58
C VAL A 161 0.56 3.41 0.62
N GLU A 162 0.31 2.35 1.40
CA GLU A 162 -0.45 2.47 2.65
C GLU A 162 0.24 3.40 3.67
N PHE A 163 1.54 3.31 3.84
CA PHE A 163 2.28 4.24 4.71
C PHE A 163 2.21 5.69 4.20
N MET A 164 2.28 5.91 2.89
CA MET A 164 2.07 7.25 2.30
C MET A 164 0.68 7.79 2.62
N LEU A 165 -0.38 6.97 2.55
CA LEU A 165 -1.73 7.37 2.96
C LEU A 165 -1.78 7.73 4.45
N TYR A 166 -1.08 7.00 5.32
CA TYR A 166 -1.05 7.30 6.75
C TYR A 166 -0.36 8.64 7.06
N ILE A 167 0.63 9.03 6.28
CA ILE A 167 1.31 10.32 6.42
C ILE A 167 0.44 11.46 5.85
N THR A 168 -0.13 11.26 4.68
CA THR A 168 -0.92 12.29 3.98
C THR A 168 -2.22 12.63 4.68
N ILE A 169 -2.89 11.67 5.31
CA ILE A 169 -4.21 11.90 5.93
C ILE A 169 -4.20 12.93 7.07
N PRO A 170 -3.30 12.87 8.07
CA PRO A 170 -3.19 13.92 9.06
C PRO A 170 -2.87 15.31 8.46
N ILE A 171 -2.05 15.35 7.42
CA ILE A 171 -1.69 16.58 6.70
C ILE A 171 -2.93 17.17 6.01
N ILE A 172 -3.66 16.36 5.25
CA ILE A 172 -4.90 16.77 4.58
C ILE A 172 -5.92 17.26 5.61
N TYR A 173 -6.10 16.54 6.72
CA TYR A 173 -7.01 16.95 7.79
C TYR A 173 -6.64 18.32 8.35
N TRP A 174 -5.36 18.56 8.63
CA TRP A 174 -4.88 19.83 9.14
C TRP A 174 -5.09 20.98 8.12
N LEU A 175 -4.79 20.74 6.83
CA LEU A 175 -5.02 21.69 5.78
C LEU A 175 -6.51 22.05 5.63
N LEU A 176 -7.39 21.06 5.61
CA LEU A 176 -8.84 21.27 5.51
C LEU A 176 -9.43 21.97 6.74
N LYS A 177 -8.78 21.88 7.91
CA LYS A 177 -9.17 22.60 9.12
C LYS A 177 -8.68 24.04 9.13
N ARG A 178 -7.53 24.30 8.52
CA ARG A 178 -6.85 25.62 8.55
C ARG A 178 -7.29 26.54 7.41
N TYR A 179 -7.54 25.99 6.22
CA TYR A 179 -7.79 26.73 5.00
C TYR A 179 -9.18 26.44 4.43
N ASN A 180 -9.54 27.18 3.37
CA ASN A 180 -10.79 26.93 2.64
C ASN A 180 -10.79 25.52 2.03
N LYS A 181 -11.82 24.73 2.39
CA LYS A 181 -11.93 23.33 1.98
C LYS A 181 -11.92 23.14 0.47
N LEU A 182 -12.64 24.02 -0.26
CA LEU A 182 -12.71 23.94 -1.72
C LEU A 182 -11.34 24.17 -2.37
N VAL A 183 -10.61 25.17 -1.90
CA VAL A 183 -9.25 25.48 -2.38
C VAL A 183 -8.31 24.32 -2.10
N CYS A 184 -8.35 23.75 -0.89
CA CYS A 184 -7.52 22.59 -0.54
C CYS A 184 -7.82 21.39 -1.45
N LEU A 185 -9.09 21.06 -1.69
CA LEU A 185 -9.48 19.95 -2.55
C LEU A 185 -9.04 20.17 -4.00
N LEU A 186 -9.19 21.39 -4.51
CA LEU A 186 -8.71 21.76 -5.85
C LEU A 186 -7.19 21.61 -5.97
N LEU A 187 -6.44 22.07 -4.97
CA LEU A 187 -4.98 21.94 -4.98
C LEU A 187 -4.56 20.47 -4.92
N ILE A 188 -5.18 19.64 -4.08
CA ILE A 188 -4.91 18.20 -4.02
C ILE A 188 -5.19 17.54 -5.37
N TYR A 189 -6.31 17.91 -6.02
CA TYR A 189 -6.66 17.38 -7.32
C TYR A 189 -5.64 17.80 -8.40
N ILE A 190 -5.26 19.07 -8.45
CA ILE A 190 -4.26 19.58 -9.40
C ILE A 190 -2.90 18.89 -9.19
N LEU A 191 -2.44 18.77 -7.95
CA LEU A 191 -1.18 18.07 -7.63
C LEU A 191 -1.22 16.61 -8.02
N SER A 192 -2.34 15.93 -7.77
CA SER A 192 -2.54 14.54 -8.19
C SER A 192 -2.54 14.39 -9.71
N PHE A 193 -3.16 15.32 -10.42
CA PHE A 193 -3.16 15.33 -11.89
C PHE A 193 -1.76 15.57 -12.46
N ILE A 194 -1.03 16.56 -11.95
CA ILE A 194 0.36 16.84 -12.35
C ILE A 194 1.25 15.60 -12.09
N TYR A 195 1.13 14.99 -10.90
CA TYR A 195 1.88 13.78 -10.58
C TYR A 195 1.60 12.66 -11.56
N SER A 196 0.32 12.38 -11.84
CA SER A 196 -0.09 11.32 -12.77
C SER A 196 0.44 11.56 -14.19
N THR A 197 0.32 12.78 -14.70
CA THR A 197 0.82 13.13 -16.05
C THR A 197 2.35 13.05 -16.13
N THR A 198 3.05 13.48 -15.07
CA THR A 198 4.52 13.39 -15.03
C THR A 198 4.98 11.95 -14.98
N CYS A 199 4.33 11.08 -14.17
CA CYS A 199 4.69 9.66 -14.13
C CYS A 199 4.45 8.98 -15.48
N ASN A 200 3.33 9.23 -16.14
CA ASN A 200 3.05 8.66 -17.46
C ASN A 200 4.10 9.14 -18.49
N TYR A 201 4.46 10.41 -18.47
CA TYR A 201 5.48 10.96 -19.37
C TYR A 201 6.86 10.32 -19.14
N LEU A 202 7.26 10.10 -17.87
CA LEU A 202 8.53 9.45 -17.55
C LEU A 202 8.52 7.96 -17.92
N ASP A 203 7.40 7.28 -17.79
CA ASP A 203 7.25 5.89 -18.22
C ASP A 203 7.33 5.78 -19.75
N ASP A 204 6.66 6.67 -20.48
CA ASP A 204 6.75 6.73 -21.95
C ASP A 204 8.20 6.99 -22.42
N MET A 205 8.93 7.88 -21.76
CA MET A 205 10.35 8.14 -22.06
C MET A 205 11.25 6.93 -21.78
N LYS A 206 10.95 6.14 -20.76
CA LYS A 206 11.71 4.94 -20.39
C LYS A 206 11.50 3.79 -21.38
N TYR A 207 10.27 3.63 -21.90
CA TYR A 207 9.90 2.54 -22.81
C TYR A 207 10.03 2.89 -24.28
N ASN A 208 10.06 4.16 -24.66
CA ASN A 208 10.32 4.66 -26.01
C ASN A 208 11.57 5.56 -26.05
N PRO A 209 12.79 5.01 -26.07
CA PRO A 209 14.02 5.79 -26.17
C PRO A 209 14.25 6.23 -27.63
N ILE A 210 13.35 7.02 -28.22
CA ILE A 210 13.51 7.64 -29.55
C ILE A 210 13.68 9.15 -29.39
N TYR A 211 14.39 9.57 -28.37
CA TYR A 211 14.90 10.95 -28.33
C TYR A 211 16.28 10.96 -27.66
#